data_c3e41757f0b960d493a1df31d93cfd2a
#
_entry.id   c3e41757f0b960d493a1df31d93cfd2a
#
_cell.length_a   1.000
_cell.length_b   1.000
_cell.length_c   1.000
_cell.angle_alpha   90.00
_cell.angle_beta   90.00
_cell.angle_gamma   90.00
#
_symmetry.space_group_name_H-M   'P 1'
#
loop_
_entity.id
_entity.type
_entity.pdbx_description
1 polymer ?
#
loop_
_entity_poly.entity_id
_entity_poly.type
_entity_poly.pdbx_seq_one_letter_code
_entity_poly.pdbx_strand_id
1 'polypeptide(L)'
;MIENQQQTIKAWFDKTYLTRGEMYLRPKEAYYIFAELLQVKPNTKVLDVACGLGRMLEVGLDYNAECYGVDISSVAVEKAKQKLPKAEILEANAEALPFNDKAFDFVTCLGSLERMLDKDKVLQDIKRVTADDARICFMVRNSNSWRWVFTKKLFFAVNKKGHQDAKNYQQWKTLFEQQHLEIINCIPDQWPIMRILQILTFGKFNGYKNKQNKFTPLKYANEFIFILKKN
;
A
#
# COMPACT_ATOMS: atom_id res chain seq x y z
N MET A 1 12.05 -23.52 -4.19
CA MET A 1 10.73 -23.28 -4.85
C MET A 1 10.23 -21.86 -4.58
N ILE A 2 10.20 -21.38 -3.34
CA ILE A 2 9.78 -20.01 -2.93
C ILE A 2 10.71 -18.94 -3.54
N GLU A 3 12.02 -19.14 -3.48
CA GLU A 3 13.03 -18.21 -4.02
C GLU A 3 12.87 -17.97 -5.52
N ASN A 4 12.61 -19.00 -6.30
CA ASN A 4 12.33 -18.90 -7.74
C ASN A 4 11.01 -18.12 -8.00
N GLN A 5 10.03 -18.22 -7.10
CA GLN A 5 8.78 -17.50 -7.22
C GLN A 5 8.95 -16.01 -6.88
N GLN A 6 9.76 -15.66 -5.87
CA GLN A 6 10.11 -14.27 -5.56
C GLN A 6 10.88 -13.60 -6.72
N GLN A 7 11.84 -14.30 -7.33
CA GLN A 7 12.55 -13.80 -8.50
C GLN A 7 11.59 -13.54 -9.68
N THR A 8 10.61 -14.42 -9.90
CA THR A 8 9.58 -14.23 -10.93
C THR A 8 8.72 -12.98 -10.65
N ILE A 9 8.34 -12.75 -9.40
CA ILE A 9 7.58 -11.57 -8.96
C ILE A 9 8.42 -10.31 -9.17
N LYS A 10 9.68 -10.30 -8.72
CA LYS A 10 10.62 -9.19 -8.93
C LYS A 10 10.73 -8.83 -10.41
N ALA A 11 11.04 -9.80 -11.26
CA ALA A 11 11.18 -9.59 -12.69
C ALA A 11 9.90 -9.04 -13.34
N TRP A 12 8.72 -9.44 -12.86
CA TRP A 12 7.45 -8.89 -13.33
C TRP A 12 7.29 -7.43 -12.94
N PHE A 13 7.65 -7.04 -11.70
CA PHE A 13 7.59 -5.65 -11.25
C PHE A 13 8.64 -4.79 -11.97
N ASP A 14 9.87 -5.25 -12.11
CA ASP A 14 10.93 -4.56 -12.87
C ASP A 14 10.43 -4.23 -14.28
N LYS A 15 9.90 -5.22 -15.01
CA LYS A 15 9.30 -5.00 -16.33
C LYS A 15 8.13 -4.02 -16.29
N THR A 16 7.27 -4.10 -15.29
CA THR A 16 6.12 -3.21 -15.16
C THR A 16 6.55 -1.76 -14.95
N TYR A 17 7.52 -1.51 -14.07
CA TYR A 17 8.03 -0.16 -13.82
C TYR A 17 8.87 0.39 -14.98
N LEU A 18 9.55 -0.48 -15.75
CA LEU A 18 10.21 -0.08 -16.99
C LEU A 18 9.21 0.36 -18.06
N THR A 19 8.15 -0.41 -18.27
CA THR A 19 7.22 -0.20 -19.41
C THR A 19 6.11 0.80 -19.13
N ARG A 20 5.57 0.83 -17.90
CA ARG A 20 4.43 1.66 -17.52
C ARG A 20 4.82 2.87 -16.67
N GLY A 21 5.95 2.79 -15.96
CA GLY A 21 6.40 3.86 -15.09
C GLY A 21 5.31 4.37 -14.15
N GLU A 22 5.18 5.68 -14.06
CA GLU A 22 4.18 6.34 -13.21
C GLU A 22 2.72 6.07 -13.58
N MET A 23 2.44 5.70 -14.82
CA MET A 23 1.08 5.32 -15.24
C MET A 23 0.55 4.06 -14.54
N TYR A 24 1.44 3.27 -13.92
CA TYR A 24 1.04 2.11 -13.13
C TYR A 24 0.48 2.51 -11.77
N LEU A 25 0.88 3.65 -11.24
CA LEU A 25 0.49 4.15 -9.92
C LEU A 25 -0.68 5.13 -10.02
N ARG A 26 -1.31 5.37 -8.86
CA ARG A 26 -2.24 6.48 -8.70
C ARG A 26 -1.45 7.80 -8.69
N PRO A 27 -2.04 8.94 -9.06
CA PRO A 27 -1.38 10.23 -8.89
C PRO A 27 -1.20 10.56 -7.40
N LYS A 28 -0.25 11.45 -7.10
CA LYS A 28 0.16 11.83 -5.75
C LYS A 28 -1.03 12.22 -4.85
N GLU A 29 -2.00 12.93 -5.41
CA GLU A 29 -3.18 13.43 -4.69
C GLU A 29 -3.99 12.31 -4.03
N ALA A 30 -3.95 11.11 -4.59
CA ALA A 30 -4.66 9.94 -4.05
C ALA A 30 -4.00 9.38 -2.78
N TYR A 31 -2.79 9.81 -2.44
CA TYR A 31 -2.05 9.29 -1.29
C TYR A 31 -2.17 10.17 -0.03
N TYR A 32 -2.61 11.42 -0.15
CA TYR A 32 -2.80 12.28 1.03
C TYR A 32 -3.75 11.68 2.07
N ILE A 33 -4.76 10.92 1.63
CA ILE A 33 -5.70 10.25 2.54
C ILE A 33 -4.98 9.32 3.54
N PHE A 34 -3.91 8.64 3.13
CA PHE A 34 -3.17 7.72 4.00
C PHE A 34 -2.39 8.50 5.06
N ALA A 35 -1.70 9.58 4.67
CA ALA A 35 -0.99 10.45 5.61
C ALA A 35 -1.94 11.08 6.64
N GLU A 36 -3.13 11.48 6.19
CA GLU A 36 -4.16 12.05 7.05
C GLU A 36 -4.76 11.01 8.02
N LEU A 37 -5.07 9.79 7.56
CA LEU A 37 -5.59 8.72 8.41
C LEU A 37 -4.57 8.28 9.45
N LEU A 38 -3.29 8.25 9.10
CA LEU A 38 -2.19 7.98 10.00
C LEU A 38 -1.91 9.15 10.94
N GLN A 39 -2.31 10.37 10.58
CA GLN A 39 -1.98 11.62 11.28
C GLN A 39 -0.46 11.90 11.26
N VAL A 40 0.15 11.73 10.08
CA VAL A 40 1.58 12.02 9.89
C VAL A 40 1.90 13.44 10.32
N LYS A 41 3.01 13.60 11.04
CA LYS A 41 3.46 14.88 11.62
C LYS A 41 4.89 15.20 11.14
N PRO A 42 5.31 16.47 11.21
CA PRO A 42 6.70 16.83 10.97
C PRO A 42 7.66 16.07 11.90
N ASN A 43 8.83 15.72 11.38
CA ASN A 43 9.91 15.02 12.09
C ASN A 43 9.53 13.61 12.61
N THR A 44 8.48 13.00 12.07
CA THR A 44 8.18 11.59 12.31
C THR A 44 8.76 10.71 11.22
N LYS A 45 9.05 9.45 11.53
CA LYS A 45 9.60 8.46 10.61
C LYS A 45 8.50 7.65 9.96
N VAL A 46 8.42 7.73 8.63
CA VAL A 46 7.44 7.01 7.81
C VAL A 46 8.14 5.97 6.96
N LEU A 47 7.77 4.71 7.08
CA LEU A 47 8.20 3.63 6.20
C LEU A 47 7.07 3.25 5.23
N ASP A 48 7.37 3.21 3.93
CA ASP A 48 6.47 2.64 2.92
C ASP A 48 7.03 1.31 2.41
N VAL A 49 6.33 0.21 2.73
CA VAL A 49 6.71 -1.16 2.34
C VAL A 49 6.10 -1.49 0.98
N ALA A 50 6.93 -1.91 0.03
CA ALA A 50 6.64 -2.01 -1.39
C ALA A 50 6.26 -0.65 -2.00
N CYS A 51 7.14 0.33 -1.79
CA CYS A 51 6.92 1.74 -2.08
C CYS A 51 6.83 2.08 -3.58
N GLY A 52 7.22 1.16 -4.47
CA GLY A 52 7.26 1.38 -5.90
C GLY A 52 8.07 2.62 -6.27
N LEU A 53 7.45 3.56 -7.00
CA LEU A 53 8.08 4.83 -7.38
C LEU A 53 7.98 5.92 -6.30
N GLY A 54 7.65 5.57 -5.05
CA GLY A 54 7.71 6.47 -3.89
C GLY A 54 6.56 7.47 -3.74
N ARG A 55 5.37 7.19 -4.26
CA ARG A 55 4.24 8.14 -4.15
C ARG A 55 3.83 8.49 -2.72
N MET A 56 3.83 7.50 -1.82
CA MET A 56 3.55 7.76 -0.41
C MET A 56 4.68 8.55 0.25
N LEU A 57 5.92 8.29 -0.16
CA LEU A 57 7.10 9.03 0.33
C LEU A 57 7.05 10.50 -0.12
N GLU A 58 6.63 10.79 -1.36
CA GLU A 58 6.40 12.17 -1.81
C GLU A 58 5.43 12.92 -0.89
N VAL A 59 4.35 12.24 -0.47
CA VAL A 59 3.38 12.83 0.46
C VAL A 59 3.96 12.97 1.86
N GLY A 60 4.70 11.98 2.36
CA GLY A 60 5.39 12.09 3.65
C GLY A 60 6.33 13.30 3.72
N LEU A 61 7.09 13.55 2.64
CA LEU A 61 7.96 14.74 2.52
C LEU A 61 7.18 16.06 2.55
N ASP A 62 5.96 16.13 1.98
CA ASP A 62 5.11 17.32 2.08
C ASP A 62 4.65 17.60 3.52
N TYR A 63 4.60 16.58 4.37
CA TYR A 63 4.33 16.71 5.81
C TYR A 63 5.60 16.94 6.64
N ASN A 64 6.76 17.12 5.99
CA ASN A 64 8.07 17.24 6.63
C ASN A 64 8.42 16.02 7.50
N ALA A 65 8.02 14.82 7.10
CA ALA A 65 8.41 13.57 7.73
C ALA A 65 9.75 13.07 7.18
N GLU A 66 10.46 12.26 7.97
CA GLU A 66 11.61 11.48 7.52
C GLU A 66 11.06 10.23 6.80
N CYS A 67 11.36 10.10 5.50
CA CYS A 67 10.74 9.10 4.64
C CYS A 67 11.70 7.99 4.28
N TYR A 68 11.24 6.76 4.51
CA TYR A 68 11.95 5.51 4.22
C TYR A 68 11.08 4.62 3.34
N GLY A 69 11.68 3.95 2.37
CA GLY A 69 10.96 3.06 1.49
C GLY A 69 11.72 1.78 1.18
N VAL A 70 10.99 0.69 0.99
CA VAL A 70 11.55 -0.55 0.44
C VAL A 70 10.70 -1.06 -0.70
N ASP A 71 11.34 -1.59 -1.73
CA ASP A 71 10.67 -2.33 -2.80
C ASP A 71 11.56 -3.48 -3.27
N ILE A 72 10.95 -4.56 -3.73
CA ILE A 72 11.68 -5.70 -4.29
C ILE A 72 12.24 -5.40 -5.68
N SER A 73 11.66 -4.44 -6.40
CA SER A 73 12.05 -4.04 -7.74
C SER A 73 13.22 -3.05 -7.70
N SER A 74 14.39 -3.47 -8.18
CA SER A 74 15.55 -2.58 -8.34
C SER A 74 15.25 -1.39 -9.25
N VAL A 75 14.46 -1.60 -10.30
CA VAL A 75 14.04 -0.53 -11.23
C VAL A 75 13.18 0.52 -10.52
N ALA A 76 12.25 0.09 -9.66
CA ALA A 76 11.44 1.02 -8.89
C ALA A 76 12.29 1.84 -7.90
N VAL A 77 13.16 1.15 -7.16
CA VAL A 77 14.07 1.76 -6.19
C VAL A 77 14.97 2.82 -6.84
N GLU A 78 15.59 2.49 -7.97
CA GLU A 78 16.46 3.43 -8.68
C GLU A 78 15.70 4.69 -9.12
N LYS A 79 14.53 4.53 -9.76
CA LYS A 79 13.69 5.65 -10.18
C LYS A 79 13.19 6.48 -9.00
N ALA A 80 12.79 5.83 -7.90
CA ALA A 80 12.33 6.52 -6.70
C ALA A 80 13.46 7.32 -6.02
N LYS A 81 14.68 6.77 -5.92
CA LYS A 81 15.87 7.49 -5.41
C LYS A 81 16.20 8.74 -6.23
N GLN A 82 16.16 8.63 -7.55
CA GLN A 82 16.42 9.77 -8.44
C GLN A 82 15.40 10.89 -8.23
N LYS A 83 14.14 10.52 -8.02
CA LYS A 83 13.03 11.45 -7.84
C LYS A 83 12.98 12.07 -6.43
N LEU A 84 13.34 11.29 -5.42
CA LEU A 84 13.19 11.63 -4.00
C LEU A 84 14.52 11.56 -3.24
N PRO A 85 15.49 12.45 -3.54
CA PRO A 85 16.82 12.40 -2.94
C PRO A 85 16.83 12.63 -1.43
N LYS A 86 15.72 13.10 -0.85
CA LYS A 86 15.55 13.29 0.60
C LYS A 86 15.01 12.06 1.33
N ALA A 87 14.56 11.02 0.60
CA ALA A 87 14.07 9.79 1.18
C ALA A 87 15.16 8.70 1.12
N GLU A 88 15.22 7.87 2.15
CA GLU A 88 16.04 6.67 2.15
C GLU A 88 15.25 5.51 1.56
N ILE A 89 15.66 4.99 0.40
CA ILE A 89 14.92 3.95 -0.31
C ILE A 89 15.87 2.78 -0.60
N LEU A 90 15.47 1.56 -0.22
CA LEU A 90 16.30 0.37 -0.33
C LEU A 90 15.62 -0.72 -1.16
N GLU A 91 16.42 -1.46 -1.93
CA GLU A 91 15.95 -2.73 -2.51
C GLU A 91 15.94 -3.78 -1.39
N ALA A 92 14.75 -4.27 -1.04
CA ALA A 92 14.59 -5.28 -0.01
C ALA A 92 13.31 -6.09 -0.18
N ASN A 93 13.32 -7.32 0.37
CA ASN A 93 12.13 -8.13 0.51
C ASN A 93 11.39 -7.72 1.80
N ALA A 94 10.08 -7.51 1.69
CA ALA A 94 9.22 -7.17 2.84
C ALA A 94 9.17 -8.27 3.92
N GLU A 95 9.61 -9.49 3.60
CA GLU A 95 9.74 -10.61 4.56
C GLU A 95 10.99 -10.51 5.47
N ALA A 96 11.88 -9.52 5.21
CA ALA A 96 13.10 -9.27 5.99
C ALA A 96 13.53 -7.80 5.77
N LEU A 97 12.91 -6.88 6.50
CA LEU A 97 13.14 -5.45 6.38
C LEU A 97 14.51 -5.07 6.98
N PRO A 98 15.37 -4.32 6.27
CA PRO A 98 16.72 -4.00 6.71
C PRO A 98 16.76 -2.82 7.69
N PHE A 99 15.87 -2.84 8.69
CA PHE A 99 15.76 -1.78 9.68
C PHE A 99 15.76 -2.34 11.11
N ASN A 100 16.14 -1.50 12.06
CA ASN A 100 16.11 -1.83 13.47
C ASN A 100 14.66 -1.97 13.98
N ASP A 101 14.50 -2.67 15.11
CA ASP A 101 13.24 -2.78 15.80
C ASP A 101 12.74 -1.39 16.24
N LYS A 102 11.42 -1.20 16.17
CA LYS A 102 10.73 0.00 16.65
C LYS A 102 11.24 1.32 16.06
N ALA A 103 11.72 1.28 14.80
CA ALA A 103 12.36 2.41 14.15
C ALA A 103 11.36 3.44 13.58
N PHE A 104 10.07 3.06 13.35
CA PHE A 104 9.13 3.89 12.60
C PHE A 104 7.86 4.23 13.38
N ASP A 105 7.45 5.50 13.29
CA ASP A 105 6.22 6.02 13.87
C ASP A 105 4.98 5.67 13.01
N PHE A 106 5.18 5.54 11.70
CA PHE A 106 4.14 5.18 10.75
C PHE A 106 4.69 4.21 9.71
N VAL A 107 3.92 3.16 9.44
CA VAL A 107 4.25 2.19 8.39
C VAL A 107 3.07 2.05 7.43
N THR A 108 3.35 2.08 6.13
CA THR A 108 2.36 1.87 5.08
C THR A 108 2.73 0.66 4.22
N CYS A 109 1.70 -0.06 3.73
CA CYS A 109 1.83 -1.08 2.69
C CYS A 109 0.58 -1.00 1.80
N LEU A 110 0.71 -0.35 0.65
CA LEU A 110 -0.43 0.11 -0.13
C LEU A 110 -0.60 -0.69 -1.43
N GLY A 111 -1.59 -1.61 -1.46
CA GLY A 111 -1.93 -2.42 -2.64
C GLY A 111 -0.91 -3.50 -2.98
N SER A 112 -0.16 -3.96 -1.98
CA SER A 112 0.96 -4.88 -2.19
C SER A 112 0.91 -6.14 -1.32
N LEU A 113 0.28 -6.11 -0.14
CA LEU A 113 0.26 -7.25 0.78
C LEU A 113 -0.35 -8.52 0.14
N GLU A 114 -1.38 -8.38 -0.69
CA GLU A 114 -1.98 -9.49 -1.43
C GLU A 114 -1.05 -10.14 -2.47
N ARG A 115 0.10 -9.52 -2.74
CA ARG A 115 1.11 -9.99 -3.70
C ARG A 115 2.29 -10.70 -3.04
N MET A 116 2.42 -10.59 -1.73
CA MET A 116 3.50 -11.18 -0.95
C MET A 116 3.24 -12.67 -0.72
N LEU A 117 4.29 -13.48 -0.78
CA LEU A 117 4.20 -14.93 -0.68
C LEU A 117 3.94 -15.37 0.75
N ASP A 118 4.75 -14.91 1.70
CA ASP A 118 4.64 -15.20 3.12
C ASP A 118 4.15 -13.94 3.87
N LYS A 119 2.81 -13.80 3.94
CA LYS A 119 2.18 -12.65 4.60
C LYS A 119 2.44 -12.62 6.10
N ASP A 120 2.61 -13.78 6.72
CA ASP A 120 2.86 -13.87 8.16
C ASP A 120 4.23 -13.30 8.49
N LYS A 121 5.28 -13.67 7.75
CA LYS A 121 6.61 -13.06 7.89
C LYS A 121 6.59 -11.57 7.64
N VAL A 122 5.92 -11.11 6.58
CA VAL A 122 5.80 -9.70 6.27
C VAL A 122 5.15 -8.93 7.42
N LEU A 123 4.04 -9.42 7.97
CA LEU A 123 3.34 -8.77 9.08
C LEU A 123 4.16 -8.80 10.38
N GLN A 124 4.87 -9.89 10.64
CA GLN A 124 5.80 -10.00 11.78
C GLN A 124 6.92 -8.97 11.66
N ASP A 125 7.51 -8.82 10.47
CA ASP A 125 8.63 -7.92 10.28
C ASP A 125 8.18 -6.44 10.23
N ILE A 126 7.03 -6.14 9.62
CA ILE A 126 6.40 -4.83 9.74
C ILE A 126 6.15 -4.49 11.22
N LYS A 127 5.58 -5.42 11.99
CA LYS A 127 5.36 -5.21 13.43
C LYS A 127 6.66 -4.99 14.19
N ARG A 128 7.73 -5.70 13.86
CA ARG A 128 9.05 -5.55 14.49
C ARG A 128 9.60 -4.13 14.33
N VAL A 129 9.61 -3.62 13.10
CA VAL A 129 10.17 -2.29 12.80
C VAL A 129 9.29 -1.13 13.23
N THR A 130 8.01 -1.37 13.52
CA THR A 130 7.04 -0.36 13.96
C THR A 130 7.24 -0.03 15.44
N ALA A 131 7.24 1.24 15.85
CA ALA A 131 7.28 1.67 17.26
C ALA A 131 6.00 1.25 18.02
N ASP A 132 6.02 1.25 19.35
CA ASP A 132 4.91 0.70 20.14
C ASP A 132 3.61 1.53 20.00
N ASP A 133 3.72 2.87 19.96
CA ASP A 133 2.57 3.78 19.77
C ASP A 133 2.29 4.13 18.31
N ALA A 134 2.94 3.45 17.39
CA ALA A 134 2.87 3.73 15.97
C ALA A 134 1.56 3.24 15.33
N ARG A 135 1.27 3.77 14.15
CA ARG A 135 0.14 3.33 13.32
C ARG A 135 0.63 2.70 12.04
N ILE A 136 -0.10 1.66 11.63
CA ILE A 136 0.17 0.92 10.40
C ILE A 136 -1.04 1.09 9.48
N CYS A 137 -0.80 1.39 8.20
CA CYS A 137 -1.85 1.48 7.19
C CYS A 137 -1.65 0.43 6.10
N PHE A 138 -2.62 -0.44 5.95
CA PHE A 138 -2.70 -1.34 4.81
C PHE A 138 -3.82 -0.93 3.87
N MET A 139 -3.51 -0.80 2.58
CA MET A 139 -4.53 -0.82 1.53
C MET A 139 -4.49 -2.19 0.86
N VAL A 140 -5.58 -2.94 0.91
CA VAL A 140 -5.65 -4.33 0.43
C VAL A 140 -6.90 -4.58 -0.41
N ARG A 141 -6.79 -5.47 -1.37
CA ARG A 141 -7.87 -5.78 -2.30
C ARG A 141 -8.97 -6.62 -1.67
N ASN A 142 -10.23 -6.27 -2.01
CA ASN A 142 -11.41 -7.03 -1.64
C ASN A 142 -11.73 -8.10 -2.70
N SER A 143 -11.63 -9.39 -2.33
CA SER A 143 -11.95 -10.51 -3.22
C SER A 143 -13.43 -10.59 -3.59
N ASN A 144 -14.32 -9.94 -2.81
CA ASN A 144 -15.77 -9.91 -3.03
C ASN A 144 -16.20 -8.67 -3.82
N SER A 145 -15.29 -7.77 -4.22
CA SER A 145 -15.67 -6.61 -5.02
C SER A 145 -16.23 -7.07 -6.38
N TRP A 146 -17.33 -6.46 -6.81
CA TRP A 146 -17.96 -6.78 -8.11
C TRP A 146 -16.97 -6.65 -9.28
N ARG A 147 -16.09 -5.64 -9.22
CA ARG A 147 -15.06 -5.42 -10.24
C ARG A 147 -14.06 -6.58 -10.29
N TRP A 148 -13.62 -7.08 -9.12
CA TRP A 148 -12.70 -8.21 -9.05
C TRP A 148 -13.37 -9.51 -9.55
N VAL A 149 -14.61 -9.75 -9.10
CA VAL A 149 -15.38 -10.94 -9.52
C VAL A 149 -15.65 -10.93 -11.03
N PHE A 150 -16.03 -9.76 -11.58
CA PHE A 150 -16.32 -9.60 -13.00
C PHE A 150 -15.06 -9.78 -13.86
N THR A 151 -13.96 -9.11 -13.54
CA THR A 151 -12.71 -9.23 -14.30
C THR A 151 -12.13 -10.64 -14.22
N LYS A 152 -12.23 -11.30 -13.07
CA LYS A 152 -11.74 -12.67 -12.88
C LYS A 152 -12.59 -13.70 -13.63
N LYS A 153 -13.91 -13.55 -13.64
CA LYS A 153 -14.84 -14.48 -14.31
C LYS A 153 -14.88 -14.29 -15.83
N LEU A 154 -14.87 -13.04 -16.31
CA LEU A 154 -15.11 -12.76 -17.73
C LEU A 154 -13.85 -12.78 -18.59
N PHE A 155 -12.71 -12.37 -18.02
CA PHE A 155 -11.48 -12.18 -18.80
C PHE A 155 -10.36 -13.16 -18.47
N PHE A 156 -10.56 -14.10 -17.54
CA PHE A 156 -9.53 -15.03 -17.05
C PHE A 156 -8.22 -14.28 -16.65
N ALA A 157 -8.31 -12.98 -16.45
CA ALA A 157 -7.20 -12.05 -16.30
C ALA A 157 -6.66 -12.05 -14.86
N VAL A 158 -6.31 -13.24 -14.37
CA VAL A 158 -5.51 -13.32 -13.14
C VAL A 158 -4.06 -13.20 -13.56
N ASN A 159 -3.40 -12.13 -13.15
CA ASN A 159 -1.97 -12.01 -13.34
C ASN A 159 -1.21 -13.01 -12.46
N LYS A 160 -1.07 -14.25 -12.95
CA LYS A 160 -0.39 -15.34 -12.24
C LYS A 160 1.07 -15.01 -11.92
N LYS A 161 1.74 -14.21 -12.77
CA LYS A 161 3.16 -13.88 -12.61
C LYS A 161 3.43 -12.87 -11.51
N GLY A 162 2.50 -11.92 -11.28
CA GLY A 162 2.63 -10.92 -10.24
C GLY A 162 2.03 -11.36 -8.89
N HIS A 163 1.73 -12.62 -8.70
CA HIS A 163 1.03 -13.21 -7.56
C HIS A 163 -0.15 -12.32 -7.06
N GLN A 164 -1.30 -12.86 -6.79
CA GLN A 164 -2.43 -12.12 -6.23
C GLN A 164 -3.30 -13.05 -5.40
N ASP A 165 -3.30 -12.82 -4.10
CA ASP A 165 -4.11 -13.53 -3.12
C ASP A 165 -5.00 -12.53 -2.38
N ALA A 166 -5.99 -11.99 -3.11
CA ALA A 166 -6.98 -11.08 -2.54
C ALA A 166 -7.91 -11.83 -1.58
N LYS A 167 -8.21 -11.21 -0.45
CA LYS A 167 -9.06 -11.76 0.61
C LYS A 167 -10.29 -10.90 0.81
N ASN A 168 -11.36 -11.47 1.38
CA ASN A 168 -12.50 -10.67 1.82
C ASN A 168 -12.19 -9.96 3.17
N TYR A 169 -13.10 -9.10 3.61
CA TYR A 169 -12.93 -8.33 4.85
C TYR A 169 -12.62 -9.22 6.06
N GLN A 170 -13.38 -10.31 6.24
CA GLN A 170 -13.21 -11.19 7.40
C GLN A 170 -11.86 -11.92 7.36
N GLN A 171 -11.43 -12.36 6.20
CA GLN A 171 -10.14 -13.02 6.04
C GLN A 171 -8.96 -12.09 6.31
N TRP A 172 -9.03 -10.81 5.85
CA TRP A 172 -8.02 -9.80 6.20
C TRP A 172 -8.02 -9.50 7.69
N LYS A 173 -9.22 -9.31 8.28
CA LYS A 173 -9.39 -9.06 9.71
C LYS A 173 -8.74 -10.19 10.53
N THR A 174 -9.09 -11.45 10.25
CA THR A 174 -8.53 -12.61 10.93
C THR A 174 -7.02 -12.68 10.80
N LEU A 175 -6.46 -12.41 9.61
CA LEU A 175 -5.00 -12.40 9.39
C LEU A 175 -4.31 -11.36 10.29
N PHE A 176 -4.84 -10.13 10.38
CA PHE A 176 -4.25 -9.10 11.22
C PHE A 176 -4.36 -9.43 12.72
N GLU A 177 -5.51 -9.92 13.16
CA GLU A 177 -5.74 -10.33 14.56
C GLU A 177 -4.82 -11.50 14.98
N GLN A 178 -4.58 -12.47 14.11
CA GLN A 178 -3.64 -13.58 14.34
C GLN A 178 -2.20 -13.10 14.51
N GLN A 179 -1.84 -11.98 13.89
CA GLN A 179 -0.52 -11.35 14.07
C GLN A 179 -0.49 -10.33 15.22
N HIS A 180 -1.50 -10.32 16.08
CA HIS A 180 -1.62 -9.39 17.22
C HIS A 180 -1.58 -7.92 16.78
N LEU A 181 -2.31 -7.61 15.70
CA LEU A 181 -2.55 -6.24 15.23
C LEU A 181 -4.00 -5.88 15.50
N GLU A 182 -4.22 -4.81 16.27
CA GLU A 182 -5.55 -4.28 16.56
C GLU A 182 -6.01 -3.35 15.43
N ILE A 183 -7.24 -3.57 14.92
CA ILE A 183 -7.84 -2.72 13.90
C ILE A 183 -8.48 -1.51 14.58
N ILE A 184 -7.87 -0.33 14.40
CA ILE A 184 -8.40 0.94 14.89
C ILE A 184 -9.54 1.41 13.99
N ASN A 185 -9.38 1.28 12.68
CA ASN A 185 -10.35 1.73 11.68
C ASN A 185 -10.23 0.92 10.39
N CYS A 186 -11.34 0.79 9.68
CA CYS A 186 -11.35 0.26 8.32
C CYS A 186 -12.35 1.05 7.47
N ILE A 187 -11.87 1.61 6.37
CA ILE A 187 -12.70 2.37 5.44
C ILE A 187 -12.60 1.81 4.02
N PRO A 188 -13.63 1.99 3.18
CA PRO A 188 -13.54 1.66 1.76
C PRO A 188 -12.60 2.63 1.06
N ASP A 189 -11.77 2.11 0.15
CA ASP A 189 -11.05 2.98 -0.77
C ASP A 189 -12.03 3.63 -1.75
N GLN A 190 -12.05 4.93 -1.77
CA GLN A 190 -12.97 5.72 -2.59
C GLN A 190 -12.33 6.28 -3.87
N TRP A 191 -11.03 6.05 -4.06
CA TRP A 191 -10.31 6.55 -5.22
C TRP A 191 -11.02 6.29 -6.56
N PRO A 192 -11.53 5.07 -6.86
CA PRO A 192 -12.16 4.82 -8.15
C PRO A 192 -13.37 5.71 -8.43
N ILE A 193 -14.20 5.98 -7.40
CA ILE A 193 -15.38 6.83 -7.51
C ILE A 193 -14.98 8.30 -7.62
N MET A 194 -14.04 8.73 -6.78
CA MET A 194 -13.51 10.10 -6.82
C MET A 194 -12.92 10.45 -8.17
N ARG A 195 -12.20 9.52 -8.80
CA ARG A 195 -11.67 9.71 -10.15
C ARG A 195 -12.78 9.88 -11.20
N ILE A 196 -13.84 9.09 -11.12
CA ILE A 196 -14.99 9.22 -12.02
C ILE A 196 -15.65 10.58 -11.84
N LEU A 197 -15.91 11.00 -10.60
CA LEU A 197 -16.50 12.31 -10.30
C LEU A 197 -15.60 13.47 -10.78
N GLN A 198 -14.29 13.34 -10.61
CA GLN A 198 -13.33 14.33 -11.11
C GLN A 198 -13.40 14.46 -12.63
N ILE A 199 -13.47 13.34 -13.36
CA ILE A 199 -13.62 13.36 -14.82
C ILE A 199 -14.95 13.97 -15.23
N LEU A 200 -16.06 13.54 -14.63
CA LEU A 200 -17.40 14.03 -14.95
C LEU A 200 -17.60 15.54 -14.64
N THR A 201 -16.85 16.07 -13.69
CA THR A 201 -16.92 17.49 -13.29
C THR A 201 -15.81 18.34 -13.90
N PHE A 202 -15.08 17.81 -14.90
CA PHE A 202 -13.94 18.49 -15.55
C PHE A 202 -12.92 19.03 -14.54
N GLY A 203 -12.60 18.22 -13.51
CA GLY A 203 -11.62 18.59 -12.49
C GLY A 203 -12.13 19.50 -11.36
N LYS A 204 -13.38 19.96 -11.41
CA LYS A 204 -13.96 20.83 -10.36
C LYS A 204 -14.17 20.09 -9.03
N PHE A 205 -14.34 18.75 -9.07
CA PHE A 205 -14.50 17.94 -7.88
C PHE A 205 -13.13 17.56 -7.29
N ASN A 206 -12.84 18.07 -6.09
CA ASN A 206 -11.60 17.78 -5.37
C ASN A 206 -11.92 17.08 -4.03
N GLY A 207 -12.54 15.91 -4.12
CA GLY A 207 -13.02 15.14 -2.97
C GLY A 207 -11.92 14.42 -2.17
N TYR A 208 -10.66 14.43 -2.64
CA TYR A 208 -9.56 13.74 -1.95
C TYR A 208 -9.24 14.30 -0.57
N LYS A 209 -9.54 15.57 -0.34
CA LYS A 209 -9.30 16.24 0.94
C LYS A 209 -10.38 15.95 1.99
N ASN A 210 -11.48 15.27 1.64
CA ASN A 210 -12.59 15.05 2.56
C ASN A 210 -12.63 13.61 3.06
N LYS A 211 -12.06 13.35 4.23
CA LYS A 211 -12.03 12.06 4.92
C LYS A 211 -13.42 11.46 5.22
N GLN A 212 -14.45 12.28 5.25
CA GLN A 212 -15.80 11.89 5.69
C GLN A 212 -16.72 11.47 4.55
N ASN A 213 -16.32 11.63 3.30
CA ASN A 213 -17.12 11.24 2.15
C ASN A 213 -17.19 9.71 2.02
N LYS A 214 -18.18 9.11 2.66
CA LYS A 214 -18.47 7.67 2.62
C LYS A 214 -19.43 7.35 1.46
N PHE A 215 -19.00 7.53 0.22
CA PHE A 215 -19.84 7.22 -0.95
C PHE A 215 -20.06 5.71 -1.17
N THR A 216 -19.14 4.88 -0.68
CA THR A 216 -19.19 3.43 -0.89
C THR A 216 -19.32 2.73 0.45
N PRO A 217 -20.38 1.93 0.67
CA PRO A 217 -20.42 1.03 1.80
C PRO A 217 -19.26 0.03 1.76
N LEU A 218 -18.71 -0.32 2.93
CA LEU A 218 -17.53 -1.18 3.07
C LEU A 218 -17.66 -2.49 2.29
N LYS A 219 -18.86 -3.12 2.31
CA LYS A 219 -19.14 -4.38 1.61
C LYS A 219 -18.94 -4.31 0.09
N TYR A 220 -19.04 -3.12 -0.52
CA TYR A 220 -18.88 -2.91 -1.96
C TYR A 220 -17.52 -2.29 -2.33
N ALA A 221 -16.66 -2.08 -1.35
CA ALA A 221 -15.32 -1.54 -1.59
C ALA A 221 -14.54 -2.41 -2.58
N ASN A 222 -13.80 -1.78 -3.48
CA ASN A 222 -12.83 -2.50 -4.32
C ASN A 222 -11.58 -2.87 -3.51
N GLU A 223 -11.16 -1.98 -2.64
CA GLU A 223 -10.04 -2.13 -1.73
C GLU A 223 -10.44 -1.60 -0.35
N PHE A 224 -9.88 -2.20 0.68
CA PHE A 224 -10.04 -1.77 2.07
C PHE A 224 -8.79 -0.98 2.48
N ILE A 225 -8.99 0.07 3.27
CA ILE A 225 -7.93 0.79 3.96
C ILE A 225 -8.07 0.49 5.44
N PHE A 226 -7.16 -0.30 5.99
CA PHE A 226 -7.08 -0.63 7.40
C PHE A 226 -6.06 0.25 8.10
N ILE A 227 -6.44 0.82 9.24
CA ILE A 227 -5.53 1.48 10.18
C ILE A 227 -5.41 0.59 11.40
N LEU A 228 -4.18 0.23 11.73
CA LEU A 228 -3.85 -0.76 12.75
C LEU A 228 -2.84 -0.18 13.75
N LYS A 229 -2.77 -0.77 14.92
CA LYS A 229 -1.69 -0.60 15.89
C LYS A 229 -1.26 -1.97 16.43
N LYS A 230 -0.14 -2.00 17.12
CA LYS A 230 0.24 -3.18 17.91
C LYS A 230 -0.71 -3.39 19.08
N ASN A 231 -0.95 -4.66 19.39
CA ASN A 231 -1.60 -5.08 20.64
C ASN A 231 -0.54 -5.25 21.72
#